data_f65f64517885c568347cd2ca950a4142
#
_entry.id   f65f64517885c568347cd2ca950a4142
#
_cell.length_a   1.000
_cell.length_b   1.000
_cell.length_c   1.000
_cell.angle_alpha   90.00
_cell.angle_beta   90.00
_cell.angle_gamma   90.00
#
_symmetry.space_group_name_H-M   'P 1'
#
loop_
_entity.id
_entity.type
_entity.pdbx_description
1 polymer ?
#
loop_
_entity_poly.entity_id
_entity_poly.type
_entity_poly.pdbx_seq_one_letter_code
_entity_poly.pdbx_strand_id
1 'polypeptide(L)'
;SHIIAISGLHTGILSGLIIFMMGKINKIYKLIVLSTMMFIYSTMVGNSPSIIRAIMFMISLYLSFFLDRKMDKISTLSFIGILFVINNPYIIYNISFQLSFLATLSIIYFYGYINNKLNIKIISLTLSANILTIPMIYYNFEGIPLVSIFGNIIIVPFIGIIIYLAILSLILFNINIYISSIVVYINRFILETIYVLLEKISNLDFAYIAIEEPKLYYVIIYYIVVFLYMIYKEAKTIKEQSHELQGYYK
;
A
#
# COMPACT_ATOMS: atom_id res chain seq x y z
N SER A 1 15.42 -4.98 -6.73
CA SER A 1 14.38 -5.89 -7.26
C SER A 1 13.06 -5.89 -6.46
N HIS A 2 12.98 -5.26 -5.27
CA HIS A 2 11.75 -5.21 -4.46
C HIS A 2 10.65 -4.28 -4.99
N ILE A 3 10.97 -3.34 -5.88
CA ILE A 3 9.98 -2.39 -6.48
C ILE A 3 9.01 -3.12 -7.42
N ILE A 4 9.42 -4.27 -7.98
CA ILE A 4 8.62 -5.06 -8.94
C ILE A 4 7.78 -6.13 -8.22
N ALA A 5 7.99 -6.35 -6.93
CA ALA A 5 7.17 -7.28 -6.16
C ALA A 5 5.71 -6.82 -6.17
N ILE A 6 4.79 -7.71 -6.55
CA ILE A 6 3.36 -7.42 -6.59
C ILE A 6 2.92 -6.94 -5.21
N SER A 7 2.45 -5.70 -5.16
CA SER A 7 2.15 -5.00 -3.92
C SER A 7 0.64 -4.88 -3.69
N GLY A 8 0.26 -4.47 -2.49
CA GLY A 8 -1.14 -4.14 -2.18
C GLY A 8 -1.76 -3.07 -3.10
N LEU A 9 -0.93 -2.22 -3.75
CA LEU A 9 -1.39 -1.25 -4.73
C LEU A 9 -1.97 -1.93 -5.98
N HIS A 10 -1.27 -2.95 -6.52
CA HIS A 10 -1.75 -3.73 -7.67
C HIS A 10 -3.09 -4.42 -7.34
N THR A 11 -3.18 -5.01 -6.16
CA THR A 11 -4.40 -5.65 -5.65
C THR A 11 -5.54 -4.63 -5.54
N GLY A 12 -5.25 -3.42 -5.05
CA GLY A 12 -6.23 -2.33 -4.95
C GLY A 12 -6.74 -1.84 -6.31
N ILE A 13 -5.85 -1.68 -7.30
CA ILE A 13 -6.21 -1.27 -8.65
C ILE A 13 -7.06 -2.34 -9.33
N LEU A 14 -6.66 -3.61 -9.23
CA LEU A 14 -7.39 -4.73 -9.82
C LEU A 14 -8.78 -4.88 -9.21
N SER A 15 -8.91 -4.79 -7.88
CA SER A 15 -10.21 -4.85 -7.21
C SER A 15 -11.10 -3.66 -7.57
N GLY A 16 -10.54 -2.46 -7.71
CA GLY A 16 -11.24 -1.28 -8.20
C GLY A 16 -11.78 -1.47 -9.62
N LEU A 17 -10.99 -2.06 -10.51
CA LEU A 17 -11.43 -2.40 -11.87
C LEU A 17 -12.59 -3.40 -11.87
N ILE A 18 -12.49 -4.47 -11.09
CA ILE A 18 -13.56 -5.49 -10.97
C ILE A 18 -14.86 -4.83 -10.50
N ILE A 19 -14.80 -4.01 -9.45
CA ILE A 19 -15.97 -3.30 -8.93
C ILE A 19 -16.56 -2.34 -9.97
N PHE A 20 -15.71 -1.64 -10.72
CA PHE A 20 -16.12 -0.73 -11.79
C PHE A 20 -16.84 -1.47 -12.93
N MET A 21 -16.26 -2.59 -13.40
CA MET A 21 -16.86 -3.42 -14.47
C MET A 21 -18.22 -4.01 -14.08
N MET A 22 -18.42 -4.28 -12.80
CA MET A 22 -19.70 -4.82 -12.30
C MET A 22 -20.85 -3.77 -12.26
N GLY A 23 -20.56 -2.48 -12.44
CA GLY A 23 -21.59 -1.44 -12.54
C GLY A 23 -22.60 -1.45 -11.38
N LYS A 24 -23.91 -1.42 -11.68
CA LYS A 24 -25.01 -1.35 -10.70
C LYS A 24 -25.57 -2.72 -10.28
N ILE A 25 -24.72 -3.74 -10.12
CA ILE A 25 -25.13 -5.06 -9.64
C ILE A 25 -25.35 -5.05 -8.11
N ASN A 26 -26.15 -5.97 -7.58
CA ASN A 26 -26.43 -6.12 -6.16
C ASN A 26 -25.13 -6.25 -5.35
N LYS A 27 -25.08 -5.57 -4.19
CA LYS A 27 -23.92 -5.53 -3.28
C LYS A 27 -23.41 -6.93 -2.90
N ILE A 28 -24.30 -7.91 -2.68
CA ILE A 28 -23.92 -9.29 -2.31
C ILE A 28 -23.17 -9.97 -3.45
N TYR A 29 -23.68 -9.90 -4.70
CA TYR A 29 -23.01 -10.49 -5.86
C TYR A 29 -21.64 -9.85 -6.11
N LYS A 30 -21.51 -8.52 -5.90
CA LYS A 30 -20.21 -7.85 -5.98
C LYS A 30 -19.22 -8.41 -4.96
N LEU A 31 -19.66 -8.61 -3.71
CA LEU A 31 -18.80 -9.17 -2.67
C LEU A 31 -18.32 -10.58 -3.03
N ILE A 32 -19.23 -11.44 -3.50
CA ILE A 32 -18.90 -12.81 -3.89
C ILE A 32 -17.90 -12.81 -5.05
N VAL A 33 -18.19 -12.07 -6.13
CA VAL A 33 -17.31 -12.01 -7.31
C VAL A 33 -15.96 -11.43 -6.95
N LEU A 34 -15.93 -10.33 -6.18
CA LEU A 34 -14.69 -9.72 -5.73
C LEU A 34 -13.84 -10.72 -4.92
N SER A 35 -14.45 -11.40 -3.95
CA SER A 35 -13.74 -12.36 -3.10
C SER A 35 -13.20 -13.54 -3.92
N THR A 36 -13.99 -14.08 -4.83
CA THR A 36 -13.60 -15.21 -5.69
C THR A 36 -12.47 -14.81 -6.64
N MET A 37 -12.60 -13.67 -7.33
CA MET A 37 -11.57 -13.18 -8.25
C MET A 37 -10.26 -12.85 -7.52
N MET A 38 -10.33 -12.24 -6.34
CA MET A 38 -9.16 -11.94 -5.53
C MET A 38 -8.51 -13.20 -4.97
N PHE A 39 -9.28 -14.22 -4.63
CA PHE A 39 -8.75 -15.52 -4.21
C PHE A 39 -7.99 -16.21 -5.36
N ILE A 40 -8.58 -16.25 -6.57
CA ILE A 40 -7.91 -16.78 -7.76
C ILE A 40 -6.62 -16.01 -8.06
N TYR A 41 -6.69 -14.67 -8.02
CA TYR A 41 -5.51 -13.82 -8.21
C TYR A 41 -4.40 -14.12 -7.19
N SER A 42 -4.75 -14.26 -5.92
CA SER A 42 -3.79 -14.59 -4.86
C SER A 42 -3.07 -15.92 -5.11
N THR A 43 -3.81 -16.97 -5.51
CA THR A 43 -3.22 -18.28 -5.81
C THR A 43 -2.32 -18.25 -7.04
N MET A 44 -2.68 -17.50 -8.07
CA MET A 44 -1.86 -17.34 -9.28
C MET A 44 -0.55 -16.59 -9.03
N VAL A 45 -0.56 -15.63 -8.11
CA VAL A 45 0.59 -14.74 -7.84
C VAL A 45 1.49 -15.28 -6.72
N GLY A 46 1.02 -16.27 -5.95
CA GLY A 46 1.85 -16.95 -4.94
C GLY A 46 1.62 -16.48 -3.50
N ASN A 47 0.42 -16.11 -3.11
CA ASN A 47 -0.03 -15.97 -1.70
C ASN A 47 0.92 -15.19 -0.76
N SER A 48 1.60 -14.14 -1.25
CA SER A 48 2.46 -13.34 -0.38
C SER A 48 1.66 -12.65 0.74
N PRO A 49 2.25 -12.46 1.93
CA PRO A 49 1.56 -11.80 3.05
C PRO A 49 1.02 -10.41 2.70
N SER A 50 1.72 -9.68 1.83
CA SER A 50 1.30 -8.36 1.35
C SER A 50 0.01 -8.42 0.51
N ILE A 51 -0.11 -9.41 -0.37
CA ILE A 51 -1.29 -9.60 -1.23
C ILE A 51 -2.48 -10.04 -0.38
N ILE A 52 -2.30 -11.08 0.46
CA ILE A 52 -3.38 -11.60 1.33
C ILE A 52 -3.89 -10.49 2.23
N ARG A 53 -3.01 -9.70 2.86
CA ARG A 53 -3.41 -8.55 3.69
C ARG A 53 -4.24 -7.55 2.89
N ALA A 54 -3.79 -7.19 1.69
CA ALA A 54 -4.51 -6.22 0.86
C ALA A 54 -5.90 -6.74 0.47
N ILE A 55 -6.03 -8.01 0.12
CA ILE A 55 -7.31 -8.65 -0.19
C ILE A 55 -8.23 -8.63 1.03
N MET A 56 -7.76 -9.05 2.19
CA MET A 56 -8.55 -9.06 3.43
C MET A 56 -9.01 -7.64 3.80
N PHE A 57 -8.13 -6.64 3.63
CA PHE A 57 -8.47 -5.25 3.89
C PHE A 57 -9.54 -4.72 2.91
N MET A 58 -9.42 -5.07 1.63
CA MET A 58 -10.40 -4.71 0.59
C MET A 58 -11.76 -5.36 0.83
N ILE A 59 -11.79 -6.64 1.19
CA ILE A 59 -13.03 -7.36 1.55
C ILE A 59 -13.66 -6.72 2.78
N SER A 60 -12.88 -6.39 3.81
CA SER A 60 -13.37 -5.72 5.02
C SER A 60 -13.95 -4.35 4.72
N LEU A 61 -13.30 -3.57 3.83
CA LEU A 61 -13.80 -2.29 3.38
C LEU A 61 -15.14 -2.45 2.65
N TYR A 62 -15.23 -3.39 1.73
CA TYR A 62 -16.46 -3.63 0.98
C TYR A 62 -17.58 -4.13 1.90
N LEU A 63 -17.28 -4.98 2.87
CA LEU A 63 -18.22 -5.45 3.87
C LEU A 63 -18.75 -4.30 4.73
N SER A 64 -17.90 -3.34 5.09
CA SER A 64 -18.33 -2.16 5.84
C SER A 64 -19.34 -1.30 5.06
N PHE A 65 -19.13 -1.13 3.75
CA PHE A 65 -20.12 -0.51 2.87
C PHE A 65 -21.42 -1.31 2.77
N PHE A 66 -21.34 -2.64 2.77
CA PHE A 66 -22.51 -3.50 2.73
C PHE A 66 -23.36 -3.38 4.00
N LEU A 67 -22.70 -3.31 5.16
CA LEU A 67 -23.35 -3.21 6.47
C LEU A 67 -23.71 -1.76 6.87
N ASP A 68 -23.44 -0.78 5.99
CA ASP A 68 -23.61 0.66 6.25
C ASP A 68 -22.92 1.11 7.57
N ARG A 69 -21.76 0.49 7.88
CA ARG A 69 -20.95 0.81 9.05
C ARG A 69 -19.59 1.40 8.64
N LYS A 70 -19.11 2.37 9.43
CA LYS A 70 -17.76 2.92 9.25
C LYS A 70 -16.72 1.86 9.67
N MET A 71 -15.79 1.56 8.77
CA MET A 71 -14.65 0.69 9.06
C MET A 71 -13.63 1.43 9.91
N ASP A 72 -13.32 0.91 11.08
CA ASP A 72 -12.12 1.33 11.81
C ASP A 72 -10.90 0.62 11.21
N LYS A 73 -10.01 1.43 10.60
CA LYS A 73 -8.86 0.94 9.86
C LYS A 73 -7.83 0.27 10.76
N ILE A 74 -7.63 0.78 11.99
CA ILE A 74 -6.65 0.24 12.95
C ILE A 74 -7.13 -1.09 13.47
N SER A 75 -8.38 -1.19 13.92
CA SER A 75 -8.98 -2.44 14.39
C SER A 75 -8.99 -3.51 13.30
N THR A 76 -9.29 -3.12 12.05
CA THR A 76 -9.24 -4.04 10.91
C THR A 76 -7.82 -4.55 10.65
N LEU A 77 -6.83 -3.65 10.66
CA LEU A 77 -5.42 -4.03 10.48
C LEU A 77 -4.95 -4.97 11.59
N SER A 78 -5.30 -4.68 12.84
CA SER A 78 -4.97 -5.51 14.00
C SER A 78 -5.62 -6.89 13.91
N PHE A 79 -6.90 -6.96 13.54
CA PHE A 79 -7.61 -8.21 13.35
C PHE A 79 -6.95 -9.09 12.27
N ILE A 80 -6.61 -8.49 11.12
CA ILE A 80 -5.89 -9.19 10.05
C ILE A 80 -4.53 -9.69 10.54
N GLY A 81 -3.79 -8.87 11.30
CA GLY A 81 -2.52 -9.26 11.89
C GLY A 81 -2.64 -10.47 12.82
N ILE A 82 -3.66 -10.48 13.69
CA ILE A 82 -3.94 -11.61 14.59
C ILE A 82 -4.22 -12.87 13.79
N LEU A 83 -5.03 -12.81 12.73
CA LEU A 83 -5.30 -13.97 11.87
C LEU A 83 -4.04 -14.55 11.23
N PHE A 84 -3.12 -13.70 10.77
CA PHE A 84 -1.83 -14.15 10.24
C PHE A 84 -0.99 -14.87 11.31
N VAL A 85 -0.91 -14.33 12.52
CA VAL A 85 -0.12 -14.89 13.62
C VAL A 85 -0.72 -16.21 14.12
N ILE A 86 -2.05 -16.32 14.23
CA ILE A 86 -2.74 -17.57 14.59
C ILE A 86 -2.45 -18.66 13.55
N ASN A 87 -2.48 -18.31 12.26
CA ASN A 87 -2.21 -19.30 11.20
C ASN A 87 -0.74 -19.72 11.16
N ASN A 88 0.19 -18.80 11.36
CA ASN A 88 1.62 -19.07 11.42
C ASN A 88 2.33 -18.06 12.35
N PRO A 89 2.68 -18.43 13.58
CA PRO A 89 3.35 -17.53 14.52
C PRO A 89 4.70 -16.97 13.99
N TYR A 90 5.40 -17.73 13.15
CA TYR A 90 6.68 -17.32 12.59
C TYR A 90 6.57 -16.22 11.52
N ILE A 91 5.33 -15.86 11.11
CA ILE A 91 5.11 -14.81 10.12
C ILE A 91 5.63 -13.44 10.59
N ILE A 92 5.74 -13.22 11.89
CA ILE A 92 6.29 -11.98 12.47
C ILE A 92 7.74 -11.74 12.08
N TYR A 93 8.51 -12.78 11.73
CA TYR A 93 9.88 -12.68 11.25
C TYR A 93 9.98 -12.46 9.73
N ASN A 94 8.85 -12.54 9.02
CA ASN A 94 8.83 -12.35 7.59
C ASN A 94 8.89 -10.85 7.25
N ILE A 95 9.94 -10.44 6.54
CA ILE A 95 10.19 -9.04 6.17
C ILE A 95 9.03 -8.45 5.35
N SER A 96 8.45 -9.23 4.42
CA SER A 96 7.30 -8.76 3.62
C SER A 96 6.07 -8.50 4.48
N PHE A 97 5.84 -9.33 5.52
CA PHE A 97 4.78 -9.09 6.50
C PHE A 97 5.06 -7.81 7.30
N GLN A 98 6.23 -7.69 7.89
CA GLN A 98 6.62 -6.52 8.69
C GLN A 98 6.49 -5.22 7.89
N LEU A 99 7.12 -5.13 6.72
CA LEU A 99 7.08 -3.92 5.88
C LEU A 99 5.66 -3.58 5.43
N SER A 100 4.85 -4.58 5.07
CA SER A 100 3.48 -4.37 4.62
C SER A 100 2.56 -3.84 5.74
N PHE A 101 2.67 -4.39 6.95
CA PHE A 101 1.89 -3.95 8.11
C PHE A 101 2.34 -2.58 8.61
N LEU A 102 3.65 -2.35 8.72
CA LEU A 102 4.22 -1.06 9.12
C LEU A 102 3.86 0.04 8.12
N ALA A 103 3.95 -0.22 6.80
CA ALA A 103 3.55 0.75 5.79
C ALA A 103 2.07 1.14 5.93
N THR A 104 1.19 0.14 6.12
CA THR A 104 -0.25 0.40 6.26
C THR A 104 -0.56 1.17 7.54
N LEU A 105 0.01 0.77 8.67
CA LEU A 105 -0.13 1.49 9.95
C LEU A 105 0.36 2.93 9.82
N SER A 106 1.51 3.11 9.19
CA SER A 106 2.12 4.42 8.95
C SER A 106 1.23 5.32 8.11
N ILE A 107 0.64 4.79 7.03
CA ILE A 107 -0.30 5.53 6.19
C ILE A 107 -1.57 5.90 6.97
N ILE A 108 -2.16 4.95 7.70
CA ILE A 108 -3.38 5.19 8.47
C ILE A 108 -3.19 6.36 9.45
N TYR A 109 -2.03 6.41 10.08
CA TYR A 109 -1.76 7.40 11.14
C TYR A 109 -1.24 8.73 10.60
N PHE A 110 -0.26 8.72 9.69
CA PHE A 110 0.47 9.93 9.29
C PHE A 110 -0.07 10.60 8.03
N TYR A 111 -0.78 9.89 7.15
CA TYR A 111 -1.21 10.43 5.86
C TYR A 111 -2.06 11.69 5.99
N GLY A 112 -3.05 11.71 6.87
CA GLY A 112 -3.91 12.87 7.07
C GLY A 112 -3.11 14.12 7.46
N TYR A 113 -2.18 13.96 8.41
CA TYR A 113 -1.35 15.05 8.87
C TYR A 113 -0.42 15.60 7.79
N ILE A 114 0.26 14.73 7.07
CA ILE A 114 1.20 15.12 6.00
C ILE A 114 0.45 15.73 4.82
N ASN A 115 -0.68 15.14 4.44
CA ASN A 115 -1.46 15.64 3.31
C ASN A 115 -2.07 17.00 3.58
N ASN A 116 -2.52 17.29 4.81
CA ASN A 116 -3.00 18.61 5.19
C ASN A 116 -1.91 19.69 5.12
N LYS A 117 -0.63 19.30 5.28
CA LYS A 117 0.50 20.22 5.20
C LYS A 117 1.04 20.39 3.79
N LEU A 118 1.18 19.31 3.02
CA LEU A 118 1.79 19.32 1.69
C LEU A 118 0.78 19.50 0.55
N ASN A 119 -0.46 19.08 0.76
CA ASN A 119 -1.57 19.11 -0.20
C ASN A 119 -1.27 18.37 -1.54
N ILE A 120 -0.31 17.43 -1.55
CA ILE A 120 0.06 16.60 -2.69
C ILE A 120 -0.09 15.13 -2.30
N LYS A 121 -1.18 14.51 -2.74
CA LYS A 121 -1.60 13.17 -2.30
C LYS A 121 -0.52 12.10 -2.47
N ILE A 122 0.16 12.06 -3.62
CA ILE A 122 1.16 11.03 -3.94
C ILE A 122 2.39 11.16 -3.04
N ILE A 123 2.89 12.38 -2.88
CA ILE A 123 4.03 12.65 -2.00
C ILE A 123 3.66 12.34 -0.54
N SER A 124 2.49 12.79 -0.11
CA SER A 124 2.00 12.53 1.25
C SER A 124 1.85 11.04 1.54
N LEU A 125 1.35 10.27 0.58
CA LEU A 125 1.22 8.83 0.70
C LEU A 125 2.59 8.15 0.81
N THR A 126 3.53 8.50 -0.08
CA THR A 126 4.87 7.93 -0.10
C THR A 126 5.63 8.26 1.18
N LEU A 127 5.63 9.52 1.62
CA LEU A 127 6.30 9.92 2.86
C LEU A 127 5.68 9.22 4.08
N SER A 128 4.33 9.16 4.13
CA SER A 128 3.64 8.49 5.23
C SER A 128 4.00 7.01 5.31
N ALA A 129 4.05 6.30 4.20
CA ALA A 129 4.41 4.89 4.17
C ALA A 129 5.82 4.65 4.71
N ASN A 130 6.75 5.56 4.41
CA ASN A 130 8.16 5.40 4.75
C ASN A 130 8.50 5.67 6.22
N ILE A 131 7.69 6.40 6.99
CA ILE A 131 7.99 6.72 8.38
C ILE A 131 8.27 5.46 9.23
N LEU A 132 7.37 4.47 9.19
CA LEU A 132 7.59 3.25 9.96
C LEU A 132 8.36 2.16 9.21
N THR A 133 8.55 2.27 7.89
CA THR A 133 9.24 1.22 7.12
C THR A 133 10.75 1.47 6.99
N ILE A 134 11.20 2.73 6.97
CA ILE A 134 12.63 3.06 6.84
C ILE A 134 13.52 2.36 7.86
N PRO A 135 13.21 2.29 9.18
CA PRO A 135 14.08 1.61 10.12
C PRO A 135 14.23 0.11 9.87
N MET A 136 13.14 -0.54 9.38
CA MET A 136 13.20 -1.95 9.00
C MET A 136 13.99 -2.16 7.72
N ILE A 137 13.88 -1.23 6.75
CA ILE A 137 14.67 -1.24 5.53
C ILE A 137 16.15 -1.06 5.88
N TYR A 138 16.48 -0.07 6.70
CA TYR A 138 17.82 0.19 7.23
C TYR A 138 18.49 -1.06 7.81
N TYR A 139 17.76 -1.78 8.66
CA TYR A 139 18.31 -2.94 9.36
C TYR A 139 18.42 -4.20 8.47
N ASN A 140 17.40 -4.49 7.67
CA ASN A 140 17.33 -5.74 6.90
C ASN A 140 18.05 -5.66 5.54
N PHE A 141 18.23 -4.47 4.99
CA PHE A 141 18.85 -4.28 3.66
C PHE A 141 20.16 -3.48 3.72
N GLU A 142 20.70 -3.25 4.91
CA GLU A 142 22.01 -2.60 5.12
C GLU A 142 22.12 -1.25 4.40
N GLY A 143 21.02 -0.51 4.33
CA GLY A 143 21.01 0.80 3.71
C GLY A 143 19.65 1.44 3.55
N ILE A 144 19.66 2.69 3.12
CA ILE A 144 18.45 3.49 2.90
C ILE A 144 18.36 3.87 1.42
N PRO A 145 17.38 3.35 0.67
CA PRO A 145 17.17 3.71 -0.73
C PRO A 145 16.42 5.05 -0.82
N LEU A 146 17.14 6.19 -0.81
CA LEU A 146 16.52 7.51 -0.94
C LEU A 146 15.73 7.65 -2.25
N VAL A 147 16.23 7.01 -3.30
CA VAL A 147 15.58 6.99 -4.61
C VAL A 147 14.23 6.27 -4.62
N SER A 148 13.96 5.38 -3.67
CA SER A 148 12.66 4.70 -3.60
C SER A 148 11.51 5.69 -3.42
N ILE A 149 11.73 6.80 -2.73
CA ILE A 149 10.72 7.86 -2.55
C ILE A 149 10.43 8.53 -3.89
N PHE A 150 11.47 8.90 -4.64
CA PHE A 150 11.32 9.51 -5.97
C PHE A 150 10.76 8.50 -6.99
N GLY A 151 11.23 7.26 -6.95
CA GLY A 151 10.73 6.17 -7.78
C GLY A 151 9.22 5.94 -7.58
N ASN A 152 8.75 5.94 -6.36
CA ASN A 152 7.32 5.80 -6.06
C ASN A 152 6.50 6.99 -6.59
N ILE A 153 7.01 8.22 -6.50
CA ILE A 153 6.35 9.41 -7.03
C ILE A 153 6.17 9.30 -8.55
N ILE A 154 7.15 8.71 -9.24
CA ILE A 154 7.11 8.51 -10.69
C ILE A 154 6.19 7.33 -11.05
N ILE A 155 6.35 6.19 -10.40
CA ILE A 155 5.66 4.95 -10.78
C ILE A 155 4.18 4.96 -10.42
N VAL A 156 3.84 5.40 -9.20
CA VAL A 156 2.48 5.28 -8.65
C VAL A 156 1.38 5.87 -9.54
N PRO A 157 1.57 7.04 -10.20
CA PRO A 157 0.55 7.57 -11.11
C PRO A 157 0.29 6.70 -12.33
N PHE A 158 1.33 6.03 -12.83
CA PHE A 158 1.26 5.28 -14.09
C PHE A 158 0.90 3.80 -13.92
N ILE A 159 1.08 3.23 -12.73
CA ILE A 159 0.89 1.79 -12.51
C ILE A 159 -0.56 1.35 -12.82
N GLY A 160 -1.54 2.21 -12.51
CA GLY A 160 -2.94 1.95 -12.85
C GLY A 160 -3.18 1.92 -14.36
N ILE A 161 -2.60 2.89 -15.07
CA ILE A 161 -2.70 2.99 -16.53
C ILE A 161 -2.06 1.76 -17.19
N ILE A 162 -0.88 1.36 -16.73
CA ILE A 162 -0.15 0.19 -17.23
C ILE A 162 -0.97 -1.08 -17.06
N ILE A 163 -1.54 -1.30 -15.88
CA ILE A 163 -2.37 -2.49 -15.60
C ILE A 163 -3.63 -2.48 -16.48
N TYR A 164 -4.31 -1.34 -16.62
CA TYR A 164 -5.51 -1.24 -17.43
C TYR A 164 -5.23 -1.45 -18.92
N LEU A 165 -4.15 -0.89 -19.45
CA LEU A 165 -3.72 -1.13 -20.83
C LEU A 165 -3.33 -2.59 -21.06
N ALA A 166 -2.66 -3.23 -20.08
CA ALA A 166 -2.33 -4.65 -20.17
C ALA A 166 -3.59 -5.52 -20.24
N ILE A 167 -4.57 -5.29 -19.36
CA ILE A 167 -5.84 -6.05 -19.38
C ILE A 167 -6.62 -5.76 -20.68
N LEU A 168 -6.68 -4.49 -21.10
CA LEU A 168 -7.34 -4.11 -22.35
C LEU A 168 -6.72 -4.80 -23.56
N SER A 169 -5.39 -4.87 -23.61
CA SER A 169 -4.68 -5.55 -24.71
C SER A 169 -5.01 -7.05 -24.78
N LEU A 170 -5.13 -7.72 -23.61
CA LEU A 170 -5.54 -9.14 -23.56
C LEU A 170 -6.96 -9.36 -24.07
N ILE A 171 -7.88 -8.47 -23.74
CA ILE A 171 -9.27 -8.54 -24.23
C ILE A 171 -9.29 -8.31 -25.75
N LEU A 172 -8.62 -7.27 -26.23
CA LEU A 172 -8.57 -6.92 -27.64
C LEU A 172 -7.84 -7.98 -28.50
N PHE A 173 -6.91 -8.72 -27.92
CA PHE A 173 -6.23 -9.81 -28.62
C PHE A 173 -7.18 -10.87 -29.14
N ASN A 174 -8.25 -11.17 -28.40
CA ASN A 174 -9.28 -12.12 -28.84
C ASN A 174 -10.25 -11.54 -29.89
N ILE A 175 -10.26 -10.21 -30.08
CA ILE A 175 -11.15 -9.53 -31.04
C ILE A 175 -10.38 -9.19 -32.33
N ASN A 176 -9.26 -8.50 -32.20
CA ASN A 176 -8.43 -8.05 -33.30
C ASN A 176 -6.97 -7.87 -32.87
N ILE A 177 -6.08 -8.67 -33.42
CA ILE A 177 -4.65 -8.66 -33.08
C ILE A 177 -3.95 -7.34 -33.42
N TYR A 178 -4.40 -6.65 -34.51
CA TYR A 178 -3.78 -5.39 -34.90
C TYR A 178 -4.10 -4.27 -33.91
N ILE A 179 -5.35 -4.20 -33.41
CA ILE A 179 -5.74 -3.22 -32.40
C ILE A 179 -5.03 -3.52 -31.08
N SER A 180 -4.97 -4.80 -30.70
CA SER A 180 -4.20 -5.24 -29.50
C SER A 180 -2.73 -4.81 -29.59
N SER A 181 -2.09 -5.01 -30.74
CA SER A 181 -0.67 -4.65 -30.90
C SER A 181 -0.40 -3.16 -30.72
N ILE A 182 -1.32 -2.29 -31.14
CA ILE A 182 -1.20 -0.84 -30.89
C ILE A 182 -1.25 -0.55 -29.40
N VAL A 183 -2.17 -1.16 -28.65
CA VAL A 183 -2.29 -0.96 -27.21
C VAL A 183 -1.04 -1.48 -26.47
N VAL A 184 -0.54 -2.65 -26.87
CA VAL A 184 0.72 -3.21 -26.35
C VAL A 184 1.89 -2.27 -26.62
N TYR A 185 2.00 -1.70 -27.81
CA TYR A 185 3.06 -0.76 -28.16
C TYR A 185 3.02 0.50 -27.27
N ILE A 186 1.83 1.06 -27.04
CA ILE A 186 1.65 2.22 -26.15
C ILE A 186 2.08 1.86 -24.71
N ASN A 187 1.63 0.70 -24.22
CA ASN A 187 1.96 0.24 -22.86
C ASN A 187 3.47 0.01 -22.70
N ARG A 188 4.09 -0.60 -23.70
CA ARG A 188 5.55 -0.79 -23.77
C ARG A 188 6.30 0.55 -23.74
N PHE A 189 5.87 1.53 -24.53
CA PHE A 189 6.49 2.86 -24.55
C PHE A 189 6.45 3.52 -23.17
N ILE A 190 5.31 3.45 -22.46
CA ILE A 190 5.19 3.97 -21.09
C ILE A 190 6.16 3.25 -20.15
N LEU A 191 6.21 1.92 -20.22
CA LEU A 191 7.10 1.10 -19.37
C LEU A 191 8.59 1.41 -19.63
N GLU A 192 9.00 1.49 -20.88
CA GLU A 192 10.38 1.81 -21.26
C GLU A 192 10.77 3.22 -20.80
N THR A 193 9.87 4.19 -20.95
CA THR A 193 10.11 5.56 -20.47
C THR A 193 10.31 5.60 -18.96
N ILE A 194 9.44 4.93 -18.19
CA ILE A 194 9.56 4.83 -16.73
C ILE A 194 10.86 4.12 -16.35
N TYR A 195 11.19 3.03 -17.02
CA TYR A 195 12.41 2.27 -16.76
C TYR A 195 13.66 3.13 -16.94
N VAL A 196 13.76 3.85 -18.05
CA VAL A 196 14.90 4.77 -18.34
C VAL A 196 14.99 5.90 -17.30
N LEU A 197 13.85 6.45 -16.87
CA LEU A 197 13.84 7.48 -15.82
C LEU A 197 14.35 6.91 -14.48
N LEU A 198 13.89 5.72 -14.10
CA LEU A 198 14.31 5.07 -12.86
C LEU A 198 15.80 4.68 -12.90
N GLU A 199 16.28 4.18 -14.03
CA GLU A 199 17.68 3.85 -14.21
C GLU A 199 18.58 5.09 -14.06
N LYS A 200 18.21 6.21 -14.66
CA LYS A 200 18.95 7.47 -14.49
C LYS A 200 18.98 7.93 -13.03
N ILE A 201 17.86 7.81 -12.32
CA ILE A 201 17.77 8.22 -10.92
C ILE A 201 18.53 7.24 -10.01
N SER A 202 18.53 5.93 -10.33
CA SER A 202 19.26 4.92 -9.53
C SER A 202 20.77 5.02 -9.65
N ASN A 203 21.26 5.62 -10.74
CA ASN A 203 22.69 5.84 -10.98
C ASN A 203 23.24 7.13 -10.33
N LEU A 204 22.43 7.87 -9.58
CA LEU A 204 22.89 9.02 -8.81
C LEU A 204 23.67 8.55 -7.57
N ASP A 205 24.77 9.22 -7.26
CA ASP A 205 25.65 8.84 -6.13
C ASP A 205 24.94 8.79 -4.76
N PHE A 206 23.87 9.57 -4.60
CA PHE A 206 23.06 9.59 -3.38
C PHE A 206 21.83 8.66 -3.42
N ALA A 207 21.69 7.86 -4.49
CA ALA A 207 20.52 7.02 -4.70
C ALA A 207 20.32 5.99 -3.57
N TYR A 208 21.39 5.48 -3.04
CA TYR A 208 21.42 4.50 -1.98
C TYR A 208 22.51 4.84 -0.97
N ILE A 209 22.13 4.99 0.28
CA ILE A 209 23.09 5.16 1.37
C ILE A 209 23.38 3.77 1.92
N ALA A 210 24.53 3.20 1.56
CA ALA A 210 25.00 1.94 2.12
C ALA A 210 25.46 2.13 3.57
N ILE A 211 25.14 1.15 4.42
CA ILE A 211 25.48 1.17 5.85
C ILE A 211 26.15 -0.17 6.15
N GLU A 212 27.45 -0.14 6.43
CA GLU A 212 28.26 -1.35 6.60
C GLU A 212 27.86 -2.18 7.83
N GLU A 213 27.40 -1.52 8.92
CA GLU A 213 26.97 -2.21 10.14
C GLU A 213 25.66 -1.60 10.69
N PRO A 214 24.49 -2.09 10.27
CA PRO A 214 23.22 -1.60 10.81
C PRO A 214 23.05 -2.06 12.27
N LYS A 215 22.94 -1.09 13.17
CA LYS A 215 22.83 -1.37 14.61
C LYS A 215 21.36 -1.37 15.06
N LEU A 216 20.91 -2.48 15.61
CA LEU A 216 19.53 -2.70 16.06
C LEU A 216 19.04 -1.64 17.07
N TYR A 217 19.92 -1.13 17.92
CA TYR A 217 19.53 -0.13 18.92
C TYR A 217 19.00 1.18 18.30
N TYR A 218 19.50 1.60 17.13
CA TYR A 218 18.94 2.77 16.42
C TYR A 218 17.49 2.54 15.98
N VAL A 219 17.17 1.34 15.52
CA VAL A 219 15.82 0.95 15.14
C VAL A 219 14.89 0.99 16.35
N ILE A 220 15.34 0.43 17.47
CA ILE A 220 14.56 0.40 18.72
C ILE A 220 14.31 1.84 19.23
N ILE A 221 15.35 2.68 19.29
CA ILE A 221 15.23 4.07 19.75
C ILE A 221 14.25 4.83 18.82
N TYR A 222 14.40 4.67 17.51
CA TYR A 222 13.50 5.32 16.55
C TYR A 222 12.04 4.94 16.79
N TYR A 223 11.73 3.65 16.92
CA TYR A 223 10.36 3.22 17.18
C TYR A 223 9.84 3.71 18.53
N ILE A 224 10.66 3.70 19.57
CA ILE A 224 10.25 4.25 20.87
C ILE A 224 9.85 5.72 20.71
N VAL A 225 10.67 6.54 20.05
CA VAL A 225 10.38 7.96 19.83
C VAL A 225 9.09 8.15 19.03
N VAL A 226 8.94 7.42 17.93
CA VAL A 226 7.75 7.53 17.06
C VAL A 226 6.48 7.07 17.79
N PHE A 227 6.51 5.96 18.51
CA PHE A 227 5.35 5.48 19.27
C PHE A 227 5.00 6.38 20.43
N LEU A 228 5.96 6.93 21.14
CA LEU A 228 5.71 7.95 22.18
C LEU A 228 5.05 9.20 21.58
N TYR A 229 5.53 9.65 20.43
CA TYR A 229 4.88 10.74 19.69
C TYR A 229 3.44 10.39 19.29
N MET A 230 3.19 9.19 18.80
CA MET A 230 1.84 8.74 18.45
C MET A 230 0.90 8.74 19.67
N ILE A 231 1.36 8.19 20.81
CA ILE A 231 0.60 8.17 22.07
C ILE A 231 0.31 9.58 22.57
N TYR A 232 1.32 10.45 22.58
CA TYR A 232 1.16 11.84 23.01
C TYR A 232 0.12 12.58 22.16
N LYS A 233 0.17 12.41 20.85
CA LYS A 233 -0.76 13.05 19.92
C LYS A 233 -2.18 12.55 20.12
N GLU A 234 -2.37 11.24 20.28
CA GLU A 234 -3.68 10.62 20.53
C GLU A 234 -4.27 11.14 21.86
N ALA A 235 -3.50 11.15 22.93
CA ALA A 235 -3.90 11.68 24.21
C ALA A 235 -4.30 13.15 24.14
N LYS A 236 -3.59 13.96 23.35
CA LYS A 236 -3.93 15.38 23.13
C LYS A 236 -5.27 15.52 22.39
N THR A 237 -5.49 14.74 21.33
CA THR A 237 -6.76 14.77 20.56
C THR A 237 -7.96 14.37 21.42
N ILE A 238 -7.82 13.32 22.23
CA ILE A 238 -8.88 12.89 23.17
C ILE A 238 -9.20 13.99 24.17
N LYS A 239 -8.18 14.67 24.70
CA LYS A 239 -8.37 15.77 25.65
C LYS A 239 -9.08 16.96 25.01
N GLU A 240 -8.73 17.33 23.78
CA GLU A 240 -9.40 18.41 23.03
C GLU A 240 -10.88 18.08 22.78
N GLN A 241 -11.20 16.87 22.33
CA GLN A 241 -12.58 16.42 22.14
C GLN A 241 -13.39 16.40 23.45
N SER A 242 -12.79 16.00 24.57
CA SER A 242 -13.46 16.01 25.87
C SER A 242 -13.80 17.43 26.35
N HIS A 243 -12.94 18.40 26.07
CA HIS A 243 -13.21 19.81 26.38
C HIS A 243 -14.30 20.41 25.50
N GLU A 244 -14.35 20.09 24.22
CA GLU A 244 -15.42 20.51 23.32
C GLU A 244 -16.79 19.98 23.78
N LEU A 245 -16.88 18.69 24.14
CA LEU A 245 -18.10 18.08 24.66
C LEU A 245 -18.57 18.75 25.96
N GLN A 246 -17.67 19.09 26.89
CA GLN A 246 -18.00 19.78 28.12
C GLN A 246 -18.46 21.23 27.88
N GLY A 247 -18.03 21.87 26.80
CA GLY A 247 -18.49 23.18 26.38
C GLY A 247 -19.91 23.20 25.82
N TYR A 248 -20.40 22.09 25.27
CA TYR A 248 -21.78 21.95 24.77
C TYR A 248 -22.82 21.70 25.87
N TYR A 249 -22.40 21.29 27.06
CA TYR A 249 -23.29 21.00 28.20
C TYR A 249 -23.32 22.13 29.24
N LYS A 250 -22.68 23.24 28.98
CA LYS A 250 -22.78 24.49 29.73
C LYS A 250 -23.56 25.52 28.91
#